data_bd35bcff86d5bf74a47d815ab35f7a83
#
_entry.id   bd35bcff86d5bf74a47d815ab35f7a83
#
_cell.length_a   1.000
_cell.length_b   1.000
_cell.length_c   1.000
_cell.angle_alpha   90.00
_cell.angle_beta   90.00
_cell.angle_gamma   90.00
#
_symmetry.space_group_name_H-M   'P 1'
#
loop_
_entity.id
_entity.type
_entity.pdbx_description
1 polymer ?
#
loop_
_entity_poly.entity_id
_entity_poly.type
_entity_poly.pdbx_seq_one_letter_code
_entity_poly.pdbx_strand_id
1 'polypeptide(L)'
;MQIDGPLQCIVSDMTAFHVKGIYYELTLYMNLWNNEIVSHSLSSKRGDRMTYISGLEDLIALKKQYPEYEMILHSDQGSVYASKAFNDLLPMYSIPHSMSRAGTPTDNAAMEAINGWIKAEMFTDFHVTGEKSVIDEVTEYIHFFNEQRPAYSLNYLTPIQYRELHYRSVAELQKDFCCIFFCDLCLKYVD
;
A
#
# COMPACT_ATOMS: atom_id res chain seq x y z
N MET A 1 7.43 -8.32 -13.22
CA MET A 1 6.65 -7.09 -13.52
C MET A 1 7.52 -5.92 -13.10
N GLN A 2 7.74 -4.95 -13.97
CA GLN A 2 8.40 -3.71 -13.63
C GLN A 2 7.33 -2.76 -13.06
N ILE A 3 7.62 -2.12 -11.94
CA ILE A 3 6.70 -1.19 -11.27
C ILE A 3 7.28 0.20 -11.48
N ASP A 4 6.66 0.98 -12.35
CA ASP A 4 7.20 2.26 -12.83
C ASP A 4 6.44 3.46 -12.26
N GLY A 5 5.33 3.24 -11.56
CA GLY A 5 4.50 4.31 -11.04
C GLY A 5 3.66 3.92 -9.82
N PRO A 6 3.01 4.91 -9.21
CA PRO A 6 2.22 4.72 -8.00
C PRO A 6 1.03 3.78 -8.23
N LEU A 7 0.68 3.02 -7.21
CA LEU A 7 -0.50 2.17 -7.12
C LEU A 7 -0.61 1.02 -8.14
N GLN A 8 0.43 0.78 -8.96
CA GLN A 8 0.40 -0.31 -9.95
C GLN A 8 0.36 -1.69 -9.31
N CYS A 9 1.03 -1.86 -8.18
CA CYS A 9 1.03 -3.11 -7.45
C CYS A 9 0.88 -2.85 -5.96
N ILE A 10 -0.24 -3.30 -5.42
CA ILE A 10 -0.49 -3.34 -3.98
C ILE A 10 -0.28 -4.78 -3.52
N VAL A 11 0.52 -4.96 -2.49
CA VAL A 11 0.68 -6.25 -1.82
C VAL A 11 -0.08 -6.25 -0.51
N SER A 12 -0.67 -7.38 -0.17
CA SER A 12 -1.36 -7.54 1.11
C SER A 12 -0.94 -8.83 1.78
N ASP A 13 -0.71 -8.74 3.08
CA ASP A 13 -0.39 -9.88 3.92
C ASP A 13 -0.81 -9.61 5.37
N MET A 14 -0.93 -10.67 6.16
CA MET A 14 -1.28 -10.63 7.57
C MET A 14 -0.10 -11.08 8.42
N THR A 15 0.22 -10.31 9.44
CA THR A 15 1.17 -10.69 10.47
C THR A 15 0.51 -10.74 11.85
N ALA A 16 0.97 -11.66 12.70
CA ALA A 16 0.44 -11.81 14.05
C ALA A 16 1.51 -11.51 15.10
N PHE A 17 1.06 -10.95 16.23
CA PHE A 17 1.91 -10.66 17.37
C PHE A 17 1.12 -10.67 18.69
N HIS A 18 1.83 -10.53 19.82
CA HIS A 18 1.23 -10.41 21.14
C HIS A 18 1.69 -9.14 21.83
N VAL A 19 0.75 -8.46 22.49
CA VAL A 19 1.03 -7.34 23.39
C VAL A 19 0.37 -7.63 24.73
N LYS A 20 1.15 -7.61 25.82
CA LYS A 20 0.64 -7.97 27.18
C LYS A 20 -0.12 -9.30 27.23
N GLY A 21 0.32 -10.27 26.44
CA GLY A 21 -0.32 -11.59 26.36
C GLY A 21 -1.59 -11.66 25.52
N ILE A 22 -2.08 -10.56 24.98
CA ILE A 22 -3.21 -10.51 24.07
C ILE A 22 -2.71 -10.71 22.64
N TYR A 23 -3.35 -11.61 21.91
CA TYR A 23 -3.07 -11.87 20.49
C TYR A 23 -3.69 -10.80 19.60
N TYR A 24 -2.95 -10.40 18.56
CA TYR A 24 -3.40 -9.48 17.52
C TYR A 24 -3.00 -9.98 16.14
N GLU A 25 -3.86 -9.72 15.15
CA GLU A 25 -3.61 -9.87 13.72
C GLU A 25 -3.63 -8.49 13.07
N LEU A 26 -2.54 -8.13 12.39
CA LEU A 26 -2.40 -6.92 11.61
C LEU A 26 -2.38 -7.29 10.13
N THR A 27 -3.36 -6.81 9.38
CA THR A 27 -3.38 -6.90 7.92
C THR A 27 -2.90 -5.57 7.35
N LEU A 28 -1.95 -5.64 6.42
CA LEU A 28 -1.37 -4.49 5.74
C LEU A 28 -1.66 -4.56 4.25
N TYR A 29 -1.87 -3.40 3.64
CA TYR A 29 -1.89 -3.18 2.20
C TYR A 29 -0.81 -2.16 1.85
N MET A 30 0.17 -2.56 1.07
CA MET A 30 1.35 -1.74 0.78
C MET A 30 1.53 -1.54 -0.72
N ASN A 31 1.78 -0.30 -1.11
CA ASN A 31 2.16 0.04 -2.47
C ASN A 31 3.66 -0.28 -2.69
N LEU A 32 3.96 -1.26 -3.55
CA LEU A 32 5.34 -1.69 -3.81
C LEU A 32 6.20 -0.64 -4.51
N TRP A 33 5.60 0.37 -5.14
CA TRP A 33 6.37 1.41 -5.83
C TRP A 33 7.15 2.32 -4.88
N ASN A 34 6.54 2.69 -3.75
CA ASN A 34 7.13 3.59 -2.76
C ASN A 34 7.08 3.07 -1.32
N ASN A 35 6.72 1.80 -1.12
CA ASN A 35 6.55 1.16 0.19
C ASN A 35 5.52 1.85 1.11
N GLU A 36 4.60 2.65 0.58
CA GLU A 36 3.56 3.29 1.37
C GLU A 36 2.53 2.27 1.85
N ILE A 37 2.23 2.26 3.13
CA ILE A 37 1.13 1.47 3.70
C ILE A 37 -0.16 2.24 3.42
N VAL A 38 -0.90 1.81 2.41
CA VAL A 38 -2.13 2.49 1.93
C VAL A 38 -3.37 2.13 2.75
N SER A 39 -3.34 0.99 3.44
CA SER A 39 -4.36 0.59 4.40
C SER A 39 -3.79 -0.38 5.43
N HIS A 40 -4.36 -0.36 6.63
CA HIS A 40 -4.07 -1.33 7.67
C HIS A 40 -5.32 -1.60 8.51
N SER A 41 -5.39 -2.79 9.07
CA SER A 41 -6.47 -3.16 9.99
C SER A 41 -5.95 -4.12 11.06
N LEU A 42 -6.35 -3.89 12.31
CA LEU A 42 -5.92 -4.67 13.47
C LEU A 42 -7.13 -5.30 14.16
N SER A 43 -7.01 -6.58 14.49
CA SER A 43 -8.01 -7.29 15.31
C SER A 43 -7.33 -8.14 16.39
N SER A 44 -7.95 -8.24 17.56
CA SER A 44 -7.57 -9.22 18.59
C SER A 44 -8.24 -10.58 18.40
N LYS A 45 -9.07 -10.73 17.40
CA LYS A 45 -9.76 -11.97 17.07
C LYS A 45 -9.00 -12.73 16.00
N ARG A 46 -8.61 -13.97 16.29
CA ARG A 46 -7.90 -14.83 15.34
C ARG A 46 -8.77 -15.14 14.11
N GLY A 47 -8.19 -14.96 12.92
CA GLY A 47 -8.86 -15.22 11.64
C GLY A 47 -10.01 -14.26 11.38
N ASP A 48 -9.92 -13.03 11.84
CA ASP A 48 -10.95 -12.02 11.64
C ASP A 48 -10.98 -11.55 10.18
N ARG A 49 -11.98 -12.03 9.45
CA ARG A 49 -12.15 -11.67 8.03
C ARG A 49 -12.39 -10.18 7.81
N MET A 50 -12.88 -9.46 8.81
CA MET A 50 -13.18 -8.03 8.66
C MET A 50 -11.92 -7.20 8.46
N THR A 51 -10.77 -7.62 8.99
CA THR A 51 -9.48 -6.91 8.75
C THR A 51 -9.09 -6.89 7.28
N TYR A 52 -9.35 -7.98 6.56
CA TYR A 52 -9.07 -8.07 5.13
C TYR A 52 -10.08 -7.30 4.30
N ILE A 53 -11.37 -7.39 4.66
CA ILE A 53 -12.45 -6.70 3.95
C ILE A 53 -12.30 -5.18 4.10
N SER A 54 -12.02 -4.68 5.30
CA SER A 54 -11.78 -3.26 5.54
C SER A 54 -10.65 -2.71 4.67
N GLY A 55 -9.50 -3.41 4.62
CA GLY A 55 -8.40 -3.01 3.76
C GLY A 55 -8.74 -3.06 2.26
N LEU A 56 -9.59 -4.01 1.84
CA LEU A 56 -10.09 -4.05 0.47
C LEU A 56 -11.03 -2.88 0.15
N GLU A 57 -11.89 -2.47 1.10
CA GLU A 57 -12.75 -1.31 0.96
C GLU A 57 -11.93 -0.02 0.78
N ASP A 58 -10.85 0.14 1.57
CA ASP A 58 -9.92 1.27 1.42
C ASP A 58 -9.23 1.24 0.05
N LEU A 59 -8.79 0.06 -0.42
CA LEU A 59 -8.19 -0.11 -1.74
C LEU A 59 -9.17 0.25 -2.86
N ILE A 60 -10.42 -0.14 -2.74
CA ILE A 60 -11.49 0.22 -3.68
C ILE A 60 -11.73 1.74 -3.68
N ALA A 61 -11.73 2.38 -2.51
CA ALA A 61 -11.85 3.83 -2.39
C ALA A 61 -10.68 4.54 -3.08
N LEU A 62 -9.46 4.04 -2.88
CA LEU A 62 -8.25 4.54 -3.53
C LEU A 62 -8.31 4.37 -5.06
N LYS A 63 -8.78 3.22 -5.57
CA LYS A 63 -8.98 2.98 -7.01
C LYS A 63 -10.02 3.93 -7.62
N LYS A 64 -11.09 4.24 -6.89
CA LYS A 64 -12.08 5.24 -7.34
C LYS A 64 -11.52 6.65 -7.42
N GLN A 65 -10.61 6.99 -6.51
CA GLN A 65 -9.95 8.30 -6.50
C GLN A 65 -8.94 8.44 -7.66
N TYR A 66 -8.30 7.34 -8.06
CA TYR A 66 -7.28 7.29 -9.11
C TYR A 66 -7.66 6.24 -10.17
N PRO A 67 -8.72 6.46 -10.94
CA PRO A 67 -9.25 5.47 -11.89
C PRO A 67 -8.30 5.17 -13.05
N GLU A 68 -7.40 6.10 -13.38
CA GLU A 68 -6.41 6.00 -14.45
C GLU A 68 -5.29 5.02 -14.18
N TYR A 69 -4.99 4.71 -12.90
CA TYR A 69 -3.94 3.75 -12.58
C TYR A 69 -4.41 2.30 -12.74
N GLU A 70 -3.63 1.51 -13.46
CA GLU A 70 -3.79 0.06 -13.50
C GLU A 70 -3.28 -0.53 -12.17
N MET A 71 -4.21 -0.90 -11.30
CA MET A 71 -3.91 -1.41 -9.97
C MET A 71 -4.06 -2.93 -9.95
N ILE A 72 -3.04 -3.64 -9.47
CA ILE A 72 -3.07 -5.08 -9.24
C ILE A 72 -2.92 -5.32 -7.73
N LEU A 73 -3.77 -6.16 -7.15
CA LEU A 73 -3.59 -6.67 -5.80
C LEU A 73 -2.84 -7.99 -5.85
N HIS A 74 -1.74 -8.10 -5.11
CA HIS A 74 -1.01 -9.35 -4.93
C HIS A 74 -1.07 -9.79 -3.46
N SER A 75 -1.37 -11.06 -3.21
CA SER A 75 -1.41 -11.65 -1.87
C SER A 75 -0.90 -13.09 -1.87
N ASP A 76 -0.80 -13.68 -0.69
CA ASP A 76 -0.65 -15.13 -0.56
C ASP A 76 -1.96 -15.88 -0.90
N GLN A 77 -1.93 -17.21 -0.77
CA GLN A 77 -3.12 -18.06 -0.93
C GLN A 77 -3.86 -18.32 0.40
N GLY A 78 -3.77 -17.39 1.35
CA GLY A 78 -4.51 -17.47 2.61
C GLY A 78 -6.01 -17.67 2.39
N SER A 79 -6.67 -18.38 3.29
CA SER A 79 -8.07 -18.77 3.13
C SER A 79 -9.05 -17.60 2.91
N VAL A 80 -8.70 -16.41 3.41
CA VAL A 80 -9.51 -15.20 3.21
C VAL A 80 -9.31 -14.65 1.80
N TYR A 81 -8.06 -14.50 1.36
CA TYR A 81 -7.74 -14.04 0.00
C TYR A 81 -8.26 -14.99 -1.09
N ALA A 82 -8.24 -16.30 -0.83
CA ALA A 82 -8.81 -17.31 -1.73
C ALA A 82 -10.34 -17.40 -1.66
N SER A 83 -11.00 -16.70 -0.73
CA SER A 83 -12.45 -16.79 -0.56
C SER A 83 -13.20 -16.16 -1.74
N LYS A 84 -14.37 -16.77 -2.06
CA LYS A 84 -15.25 -16.25 -3.10
C LYS A 84 -15.70 -14.81 -2.81
N ALA A 85 -16.06 -14.50 -1.56
CA ALA A 85 -16.52 -13.18 -1.15
C ALA A 85 -15.47 -12.09 -1.41
N PHE A 86 -14.18 -12.39 -1.16
CA PHE A 86 -13.09 -11.46 -1.45
C PHE A 86 -12.88 -11.28 -2.95
N ASN A 87 -12.87 -12.38 -3.71
CA ASN A 87 -12.58 -12.34 -5.15
C ASN A 87 -13.74 -11.87 -6.02
N ASP A 88 -14.99 -11.92 -5.55
CA ASP A 88 -16.13 -11.38 -6.31
C ASP A 88 -16.13 -9.84 -6.35
N LEU A 89 -15.51 -9.18 -5.37
CA LEU A 89 -15.47 -7.71 -5.28
C LEU A 89 -14.45 -7.08 -6.24
N LEU A 90 -13.28 -7.67 -6.37
CA LEU A 90 -12.14 -7.09 -7.10
C LEU A 90 -12.43 -6.80 -8.59
N PRO A 91 -13.05 -7.71 -9.37
CA PRO A 91 -13.37 -7.46 -10.79
C PRO A 91 -14.36 -6.32 -10.99
N MET A 92 -15.26 -6.09 -10.01
CA MET A 92 -16.26 -5.00 -10.09
C MET A 92 -15.58 -3.62 -10.12
N TYR A 93 -14.35 -3.52 -9.63
CA TYR A 93 -13.56 -2.28 -9.58
C TYR A 93 -12.33 -2.32 -10.50
N SER A 94 -12.27 -3.29 -11.41
CA SER A 94 -11.12 -3.47 -12.33
C SER A 94 -9.79 -3.60 -11.59
N ILE A 95 -9.77 -4.38 -10.49
CA ILE A 95 -8.57 -4.71 -9.73
C ILE A 95 -8.26 -6.19 -9.93
N PRO A 96 -7.33 -6.56 -10.82
CA PRO A 96 -6.87 -7.94 -10.95
C PRO A 96 -6.25 -8.44 -9.65
N HIS A 97 -6.55 -9.69 -9.28
CA HIS A 97 -5.94 -10.35 -8.13
C HIS A 97 -4.89 -11.35 -8.59
N SER A 98 -3.66 -11.15 -8.15
CA SER A 98 -2.55 -12.08 -8.33
C SER A 98 -2.24 -12.75 -6.99
N MET A 99 -2.08 -14.06 -6.99
CA MET A 99 -1.74 -14.81 -5.78
C MET A 99 -0.41 -15.54 -5.97
N SER A 100 0.41 -15.57 -4.92
CA SER A 100 1.62 -16.37 -4.86
C SER A 100 1.28 -17.85 -5.10
N ARG A 101 2.18 -18.60 -5.73
CA ARG A 101 1.99 -20.04 -5.92
C ARG A 101 2.10 -20.77 -4.57
N ALA A 102 1.25 -21.78 -4.38
CA ALA A 102 1.28 -22.59 -3.17
C ALA A 102 2.68 -23.21 -2.97
N GLY A 103 3.25 -23.07 -1.79
CA GLY A 103 4.56 -23.64 -1.44
C GLY A 103 5.77 -22.96 -2.10
N THR A 104 5.62 -21.75 -2.63
CA THR A 104 6.72 -20.99 -3.22
C THR A 104 6.97 -19.72 -2.39
N PRO A 105 7.78 -19.78 -1.32
CA PRO A 105 8.06 -18.62 -0.45
C PRO A 105 8.64 -17.44 -1.20
N THR A 106 9.37 -17.70 -2.29
CA THR A 106 10.00 -16.65 -3.11
C THR A 106 9.00 -15.71 -3.79
N ASP A 107 7.76 -16.15 -4.01
CA ASP A 107 6.75 -15.33 -4.68
C ASP A 107 6.21 -14.22 -3.76
N ASN A 108 6.32 -14.36 -2.42
CA ASN A 108 5.91 -13.37 -1.41
C ASN A 108 7.07 -12.92 -0.49
N ALA A 109 8.30 -13.27 -0.83
CA ALA A 109 9.48 -13.00 0.01
C ALA A 109 9.64 -11.51 0.36
N ALA A 110 9.28 -10.62 -0.55
CA ALA A 110 9.33 -9.17 -0.31
C ALA A 110 8.37 -8.77 0.82
N MET A 111 7.15 -9.30 0.80
CA MET A 111 6.14 -8.97 1.81
C MET A 111 6.44 -9.62 3.17
N GLU A 112 6.92 -10.87 3.17
CA GLU A 112 7.39 -11.54 4.39
C GLU A 112 8.53 -10.77 5.05
N ALA A 113 9.51 -10.31 4.26
CA ALA A 113 10.63 -9.50 4.75
C ALA A 113 10.15 -8.17 5.32
N ILE A 114 9.24 -7.49 4.63
CA ILE A 114 8.67 -6.20 5.05
C ILE A 114 7.86 -6.38 6.34
N ASN A 115 6.99 -7.37 6.44
CA ASN A 115 6.22 -7.66 7.64
C ASN A 115 7.12 -8.01 8.85
N GLY A 116 8.16 -8.79 8.62
CA GLY A 116 9.15 -9.10 9.64
C GLY A 116 9.85 -7.85 10.16
N TRP A 117 10.23 -6.98 9.26
CA TRP A 117 10.88 -5.73 9.57
C TRP A 117 9.96 -4.71 10.25
N ILE A 118 8.76 -4.47 9.72
CA ILE A 118 7.73 -3.62 10.34
C ILE A 118 7.47 -4.07 11.78
N LYS A 119 7.28 -5.37 11.99
CA LYS A 119 7.05 -5.94 13.31
C LYS A 119 8.24 -5.72 14.25
N ALA A 120 9.46 -5.92 13.78
CA ALA A 120 10.65 -5.64 14.58
C ALA A 120 10.73 -4.17 14.97
N GLU A 121 10.58 -3.24 14.02
CA GLU A 121 10.64 -1.80 14.25
C GLU A 121 9.53 -1.30 15.20
N MET A 122 8.30 -1.82 15.05
CA MET A 122 7.20 -1.51 15.96
C MET A 122 7.54 -1.76 17.43
N PHE A 123 8.23 -2.86 17.72
CA PHE A 123 8.53 -3.25 19.10
C PHE A 123 9.88 -2.77 19.60
N THR A 124 10.91 -2.68 18.74
CA THR A 124 12.26 -2.28 19.17
C THR A 124 12.47 -0.76 19.19
N ASP A 125 12.00 -0.09 18.14
CA ASP A 125 12.32 1.32 17.92
C ASP A 125 11.15 2.23 18.26
N PHE A 126 9.93 1.84 17.88
CA PHE A 126 8.73 2.63 18.13
C PHE A 126 8.07 2.34 19.49
N HIS A 127 8.40 1.20 20.11
CA HIS A 127 7.95 0.80 21.44
C HIS A 127 6.42 0.66 21.58
N VAL A 128 5.79 -0.14 20.72
CA VAL A 128 4.39 -0.55 20.92
C VAL A 128 4.29 -1.42 22.17
N THR A 129 3.74 -0.89 23.24
CA THR A 129 3.72 -1.52 24.58
C THR A 129 2.33 -1.89 25.05
N GLY A 130 1.28 -1.33 24.44
CA GLY A 130 -0.10 -1.43 24.90
C GLY A 130 -0.36 -0.63 26.18
N GLU A 131 0.38 0.43 26.43
CA GLU A 131 0.09 1.39 27.50
C GLU A 131 -1.14 2.22 27.16
N LYS A 132 -1.28 2.54 25.87
CA LYS A 132 -2.50 3.07 25.27
C LYS A 132 -3.28 1.91 24.61
N SER A 133 -4.26 2.23 23.79
CA SER A 133 -4.87 1.25 22.89
C SER A 133 -3.82 0.75 21.88
N VAL A 134 -3.66 -0.57 21.77
CA VAL A 134 -2.73 -1.16 20.78
C VAL A 134 -3.10 -0.75 19.35
N ILE A 135 -4.40 -0.53 19.09
CA ILE A 135 -4.89 -0.03 17.80
C ILE A 135 -4.33 1.37 17.53
N ASP A 136 -4.38 2.26 18.53
CA ASP A 136 -3.87 3.63 18.39
C ASP A 136 -2.35 3.64 18.22
N GLU A 137 -1.62 2.85 19.02
CA GLU A 137 -0.15 2.74 18.92
C GLU A 137 0.29 2.22 17.55
N VAL A 138 -0.41 1.21 16.99
CA VAL A 138 -0.13 0.70 15.65
C VAL A 138 -0.47 1.75 14.58
N THR A 139 -1.56 2.47 14.73
CA THR A 139 -1.94 3.55 13.80
C THR A 139 -0.92 4.70 13.85
N GLU A 140 -0.45 5.10 15.02
CA GLU A 140 0.62 6.09 15.19
C GLU A 140 1.93 5.60 14.52
N TYR A 141 2.26 4.31 14.64
CA TYR A 141 3.42 3.73 13.96
C TYR A 141 3.28 3.77 12.43
N ILE A 142 2.11 3.42 11.88
CA ILE A 142 1.88 3.47 10.43
C ILE A 142 2.00 4.90 9.90
N HIS A 143 1.48 5.87 10.65
CA HIS A 143 1.65 7.29 10.33
C HIS A 143 3.14 7.69 10.34
N PHE A 144 3.88 7.32 11.39
CA PHE A 144 5.34 7.53 11.45
C PHE A 144 6.04 6.89 10.25
N PHE A 145 5.72 5.63 9.92
CA PHE A 145 6.31 4.89 8.81
C PHE A 145 6.12 5.61 7.46
N ASN A 146 4.92 6.11 7.19
CA ASN A 146 4.58 6.76 5.93
C ASN A 146 5.10 8.19 5.81
N GLU A 147 5.12 8.96 6.90
CA GLU A 147 5.33 10.40 6.85
C GLU A 147 6.64 10.89 7.46
N GLN A 148 7.25 10.11 8.35
CA GLN A 148 8.41 10.58 9.11
C GLN A 148 9.66 9.71 8.93
N ARG A 149 9.47 8.42 8.57
CA ARG A 149 10.54 7.45 8.44
C ARG A 149 11.18 7.52 7.05
N PRO A 150 12.46 7.97 6.94
CA PRO A 150 13.15 7.99 5.66
C PRO A 150 13.56 6.58 5.24
N ALA A 151 13.46 6.27 3.95
CA ALA A 151 13.89 4.99 3.40
C ALA A 151 15.05 5.15 2.42
N TYR A 152 16.11 4.34 2.59
CA TYR A 152 17.28 4.36 1.72
C TYR A 152 16.89 4.12 0.25
N SER A 153 15.98 3.17 0.00
CA SER A 153 15.47 2.84 -1.34
C SER A 153 14.70 3.98 -2.01
N LEU A 154 14.26 4.98 -1.23
CA LEU A 154 13.53 6.15 -1.71
C LEU A 154 14.40 7.43 -1.66
N ASN A 155 15.72 7.29 -1.76
CA ASN A 155 16.67 8.40 -1.65
C ASN A 155 16.53 9.19 -0.34
N TYR A 156 16.31 8.49 0.77
CA TYR A 156 16.07 9.05 2.10
C TYR A 156 14.81 9.91 2.24
N LEU A 157 13.89 9.81 1.29
CA LEU A 157 12.54 10.36 1.42
C LEU A 157 11.64 9.39 2.18
N THR A 158 10.57 9.91 2.76
CA THR A 158 9.49 9.07 3.27
C THR A 158 8.62 8.57 2.12
N PRO A 159 7.83 7.51 2.29
CA PRO A 159 6.87 7.05 1.29
C PRO A 159 6.00 8.18 0.72
N ILE A 160 5.42 9.01 1.57
CA ILE A 160 4.57 10.13 1.14
C ILE A 160 5.37 11.22 0.42
N GLN A 161 6.54 11.62 0.92
CA GLN A 161 7.39 12.61 0.24
C GLN A 161 7.80 12.14 -1.16
N TYR A 162 8.14 10.86 -1.30
CA TYR A 162 8.50 10.27 -2.60
C TYR A 162 7.33 10.33 -3.58
N ARG A 163 6.12 10.00 -3.15
CA ARG A 163 4.90 10.12 -3.96
C ARG A 163 4.60 11.55 -4.37
N GLU A 164 4.68 12.50 -3.43
CA GLU A 164 4.43 13.92 -3.72
C GLU A 164 5.43 14.51 -4.71
N LEU A 165 6.71 14.14 -4.59
CA LEU A 165 7.73 14.56 -5.54
C LEU A 165 7.42 14.06 -6.96
N HIS A 166 6.98 12.81 -7.09
CA HIS A 166 6.57 12.25 -8.38
C HIS A 166 5.39 13.02 -8.98
N TYR A 167 4.35 13.30 -8.21
CA TYR A 167 3.18 14.04 -8.72
C TYR A 167 3.53 15.47 -9.13
N ARG A 168 4.43 16.15 -8.40
CA ARG A 168 4.91 17.48 -8.78
C ARG A 168 5.66 17.44 -10.11
N SER A 169 6.55 16.49 -10.29
CA SER A 169 7.32 16.36 -11.55
C SER A 169 6.42 16.06 -12.75
N VAL A 170 5.41 15.21 -12.59
CA VAL A 170 4.41 14.91 -13.63
C VAL A 170 3.57 16.15 -13.96
N ALA A 171 3.15 16.92 -12.96
CA ALA A 171 2.37 18.14 -13.15
C ALA A 171 3.18 19.26 -13.83
N GLU A 172 4.48 19.36 -13.57
CA GLU A 172 5.38 20.30 -14.25
C GLU A 172 5.57 19.91 -15.71
N LEU A 173 5.83 18.62 -16.00
CA LEU A 173 5.93 18.13 -17.38
C LEU A 173 4.63 18.37 -18.17
N GLN A 174 3.47 18.19 -17.57
CA GLN A 174 2.17 18.46 -18.24
C GLN A 174 1.98 19.96 -18.54
N LYS A 175 2.47 20.87 -17.68
CA LYS A 175 2.44 22.32 -17.95
C LYS A 175 3.34 22.70 -19.12
N ASP A 176 4.53 22.13 -19.19
CA ASP A 176 5.47 22.37 -20.28
C ASP A 176 4.92 21.87 -21.62
N PHE A 177 4.30 20.68 -21.65
CA PHE A 177 3.61 20.16 -22.81
C PHE A 177 2.44 21.06 -23.24
N CYS A 178 1.65 21.56 -22.30
CA CYS A 178 0.52 22.47 -22.60
C CYS A 178 1.01 23.78 -23.19
N CYS A 179 2.10 24.34 -22.66
CA CYS A 179 2.72 25.57 -23.22
C CYS A 179 3.25 25.36 -24.64
N ILE A 180 3.86 24.20 -24.93
CA ILE A 180 4.38 23.89 -26.28
C ILE A 180 3.23 23.73 -27.26
N PHE A 181 2.16 23.02 -26.92
CA PHE A 181 0.99 22.83 -27.78
C PHE A 181 0.20 24.14 -28.02
N PHE A 182 0.07 25.00 -27.01
CA PHE A 182 -0.59 26.31 -27.20
C PHE A 182 0.27 27.26 -28.02
N CYS A 183 1.60 27.21 -27.94
CA CYS A 183 2.49 28.03 -28.74
C CYS A 183 2.45 27.64 -30.22
N ASP A 184 2.40 26.34 -30.53
CA ASP A 184 2.27 25.85 -31.92
C ASP A 184 0.89 26.16 -32.56
N LEU A 185 -0.18 26.22 -31.76
CA LEU A 185 -1.50 26.64 -32.24
C LEU A 185 -1.59 28.15 -32.48
N CYS A 186 -0.96 28.98 -31.64
CA CYS A 186 -0.92 30.42 -31.85
C CYS A 186 -0.10 30.83 -33.09
N LEU A 187 0.95 30.09 -33.43
CA LEU A 187 1.77 30.37 -34.62
C LEU A 187 1.12 29.95 -35.94
N LYS A 188 0.06 29.14 -35.94
CA LYS A 188 -0.66 28.71 -37.13
C LYS A 188 -1.87 29.58 -37.52
N TYR A 189 -2.22 30.59 -36.71
CA TYR A 189 -3.38 31.48 -36.94
C TYR A 189 -3.00 32.97 -37.03
N VAL A 190 -1.70 33.29 -37.28
CA VAL A 190 -1.27 34.64 -37.60
C VAL A 190 -0.68 34.59 -39.00
N ASP A 191 -1.56 34.55 -40.00
CA ASP A 191 -1.38 34.97 -41.39
C ASP A 191 -2.69 35.51 -41.93
#